data_c92d7c4c5dc1ca991752e18f110f2a2c
#
_entry.id   c92d7c4c5dc1ca991752e18f110f2a2c
#
_cell.length_a   1.000
_cell.length_b   1.000
_cell.length_c   1.000
_cell.angle_alpha   90.00
_cell.angle_beta   90.00
_cell.angle_gamma   90.00
#
_symmetry.space_group_name_H-M   'P 1'
#
loop_
_entity.id
_entity.type
_entity.pdbx_description
1 polymer ?
#
loop_
_entity_poly.entity_id
_entity_poly.type
_entity_poly.pdbx_seq_one_letter_code
_entity_poly.pdbx_strand_id
1 'polypeptide(L)'
;MNAILKVCLFAAGLAMGQVVLAQASPVSSQLVAQRVEMVAGKPVLKAAGDGKPGDVLQYSATYRNTGAAAAAKLLATVPVPPGTTFIAASAEPAQAQASTDGATFAPMPLTRMVKLADGSTRKEPVPLSDYRALRWEIGTLAAGATTAVSLRVSIDAPVVVSAAKP
;
A
#
# COMPACT_ATOMS: atom_id res chain seq x y z
N MET A 1 -47.52 -44.65 54.04
CA MET A 1 -47.89 -44.07 52.72
C MET A 1 -46.85 -42.99 52.40
N ASN A 2 -45.94 -43.27 51.45
CA ASN A 2 -44.69 -42.53 51.17
C ASN A 2 -44.96 -41.53 50.13
N ALA A 3 -44.72 -40.23 50.42
CA ALA A 3 -44.67 -39.16 49.44
C ALA A 3 -43.19 -38.86 49.07
N ILE A 4 -42.84 -39.19 47.86
CA ILE A 4 -41.50 -38.93 47.29
C ILE A 4 -41.48 -37.50 46.71
N LEU A 5 -40.70 -36.60 47.34
CA LEU A 5 -40.48 -35.29 46.93
C LEU A 5 -39.36 -35.29 45.83
N LYS A 6 -39.68 -35.01 44.54
CA LYS A 6 -38.72 -34.86 43.47
C LYS A 6 -38.18 -33.41 43.46
N VAL A 7 -36.92 -33.28 43.84
CA VAL A 7 -36.19 -32.03 43.71
C VAL A 7 -35.65 -31.93 42.27
N CYS A 8 -36.17 -30.99 41.47
CA CYS A 8 -35.62 -30.64 40.17
C CYS A 8 -34.47 -29.63 40.35
N LEU A 9 -33.25 -30.09 40.13
CA LEU A 9 -32.07 -29.23 40.09
C LEU A 9 -32.01 -28.53 38.72
N PHE A 10 -32.28 -27.23 38.68
CA PHE A 10 -32.06 -26.38 37.49
C PHE A 10 -30.59 -25.99 37.47
N ALA A 11 -29.82 -26.56 36.55
CA ALA A 11 -28.46 -26.15 36.26
C ALA A 11 -28.51 -24.91 35.32
N ALA A 12 -28.32 -23.71 35.88
CA ALA A 12 -28.14 -22.50 35.09
C ALA A 12 -26.72 -22.51 34.50
N GLY A 13 -26.62 -22.81 33.18
CA GLY A 13 -25.35 -22.69 32.43
C GLY A 13 -25.02 -21.23 32.21
N LEU A 14 -23.98 -20.73 32.89
CA LEU A 14 -23.35 -19.43 32.54
C LEU A 14 -22.61 -19.60 31.21
N ALA A 15 -23.17 -19.07 30.14
CA ALA A 15 -22.46 -18.87 28.90
C ALA A 15 -21.47 -17.70 29.10
N MET A 16 -20.19 -18.01 29.38
CA MET A 16 -19.11 -17.04 29.33
C MET A 16 -18.89 -16.64 27.87
N GLY A 17 -19.45 -15.49 27.46
CA GLY A 17 -19.13 -14.86 26.20
C GLY A 17 -17.67 -14.44 26.21
N GLN A 18 -16.84 -15.05 25.36
CA GLN A 18 -15.47 -14.63 25.13
C GLN A 18 -15.50 -13.30 24.38
N VAL A 19 -15.13 -12.21 25.06
CA VAL A 19 -14.85 -10.92 24.43
C VAL A 19 -13.53 -11.07 23.70
N VAL A 20 -13.59 -11.26 22.38
CA VAL A 20 -12.42 -11.19 21.52
C VAL A 20 -12.02 -9.71 21.46
N LEU A 21 -11.07 -9.32 22.28
CA LEU A 21 -10.41 -8.01 22.17
C LEU A 21 -9.62 -8.05 20.85
N ALA A 22 -10.07 -7.29 19.87
CA ALA A 22 -9.30 -7.03 18.66
C ALA A 22 -7.99 -6.37 19.09
N GLN A 23 -6.88 -7.10 19.02
CA GLN A 23 -5.56 -6.56 19.31
C GLN A 23 -5.24 -5.56 18.20
N ALA A 24 -5.07 -4.29 18.56
CA ALA A 24 -4.54 -3.28 17.66
C ALA A 24 -3.18 -3.75 17.14
N SER A 25 -2.95 -3.64 15.83
CA SER A 25 -1.67 -3.99 15.24
C SER A 25 -0.55 -3.21 15.98
N PRO A 26 0.50 -3.88 16.44
CA PRO A 26 1.59 -3.19 17.15
C PRO A 26 2.43 -2.30 16.22
N VAL A 27 2.15 -2.30 14.92
CA VAL A 27 2.85 -1.47 13.93
C VAL A 27 1.98 -0.29 13.55
N SER A 28 2.44 0.91 13.85
CA SER A 28 1.88 2.16 13.34
C SER A 28 2.51 2.51 11.99
N SER A 29 1.72 3.12 11.09
CA SER A 29 2.20 3.62 9.82
C SER A 29 1.79 5.06 9.60
N GLN A 30 2.66 5.84 8.96
CA GLN A 30 2.40 7.21 8.55
C GLN A 30 2.83 7.38 7.10
N LEU A 31 1.93 7.88 6.25
CA LEU A 31 2.22 8.23 4.86
C LEU A 31 2.27 9.76 4.73
N VAL A 32 3.34 10.27 4.12
CA VAL A 32 3.55 11.69 3.85
C VAL A 32 3.82 11.89 2.38
N ALA A 33 3.15 12.87 1.77
CA ALA A 33 3.43 13.35 0.42
C ALA A 33 4.21 14.67 0.50
N GLN A 34 5.30 14.79 -0.26
CA GLN A 34 6.11 15.99 -0.34
C GLN A 34 6.44 16.29 -1.80
N ARG A 35 6.50 17.58 -2.17
CA ARG A 35 6.95 17.98 -3.49
C ARG A 35 8.47 17.97 -3.56
N VAL A 36 9.00 17.43 -4.65
CA VAL A 36 10.44 17.42 -4.94
C VAL A 36 10.77 18.65 -5.76
N GLU A 37 11.59 19.56 -5.23
CA GLU A 37 12.10 20.71 -5.94
C GLU A 37 13.61 20.59 -6.14
N MET A 38 14.11 21.00 -7.29
CA MET A 38 15.55 21.07 -7.55
C MET A 38 16.08 22.42 -7.09
N VAL A 39 16.90 22.42 -6.04
CA VAL A 39 17.56 23.63 -5.54
C VAL A 39 19.07 23.47 -5.70
N ALA A 40 19.72 24.32 -6.47
CA ALA A 40 21.14 24.22 -6.78
C ALA A 40 21.59 22.82 -7.25
N GLY A 41 20.77 22.15 -8.08
CA GLY A 41 21.04 20.82 -8.63
C GLY A 41 20.80 19.65 -7.66
N LYS A 42 20.26 19.92 -6.45
CA LYS A 42 19.95 18.87 -5.46
C LYS A 42 18.44 18.78 -5.22
N PRO A 43 17.86 17.58 -5.09
CA PRO A 43 16.46 17.41 -4.74
C PRO A 43 16.22 17.83 -3.30
N VAL A 44 15.24 18.71 -3.07
CA VAL A 44 14.78 19.17 -1.77
C VAL A 44 13.29 18.82 -1.64
N LEU A 45 12.92 18.26 -0.51
CA LEU A 45 11.53 17.94 -0.20
C LEU A 45 10.87 19.13 0.48
N LYS A 46 9.72 19.56 -0.06
CA LYS A 46 8.87 20.61 0.51
C LYS A 46 7.47 20.10 0.73
N ALA A 47 6.68 20.77 1.56
CA ALA A 47 5.28 20.44 1.74
C ALA A 47 4.57 20.37 0.36
N ALA A 48 3.80 19.30 0.15
CA ALA A 48 2.95 19.18 -1.04
C ALA A 48 1.84 20.25 -0.90
N GLY A 49 1.93 21.32 -1.66
CA GLY A 49 0.83 22.28 -1.83
C GLY A 49 -0.08 21.86 -2.98
N ASP A 50 -0.73 22.84 -3.61
CA ASP A 50 -1.47 22.61 -4.85
C ASP A 50 -0.51 22.12 -5.94
N GLY A 51 -0.62 20.82 -6.26
CA GLY A 51 0.21 20.19 -7.28
C GLY A 51 -0.19 20.64 -8.68
N LYS A 52 0.81 20.88 -9.54
CA LYS A 52 0.61 21.22 -10.95
C LYS A 52 1.04 20.06 -11.83
N PRO A 53 0.46 19.91 -13.04
CA PRO A 53 0.95 18.96 -14.02
C PRO A 53 2.48 19.09 -14.22
N GLY A 54 3.18 17.96 -14.19
CA GLY A 54 4.63 17.91 -14.26
C GLY A 54 5.36 18.02 -12.92
N ASP A 55 4.71 18.42 -11.84
CA ASP A 55 5.31 18.40 -10.51
C ASP A 55 5.63 16.94 -10.10
N VAL A 56 6.75 16.79 -9.40
CA VAL A 56 7.19 15.52 -8.83
C VAL A 56 6.83 15.50 -7.35
N LEU A 57 6.08 14.47 -6.95
CA LEU A 57 5.77 14.19 -5.56
C LEU A 57 6.53 12.96 -5.07
N GLN A 58 7.06 13.01 -3.86
CA GLN A 58 7.59 11.86 -3.14
C GLN A 58 6.59 11.43 -2.07
N TYR A 59 6.16 10.17 -2.12
CA TYR A 59 5.39 9.52 -1.09
C TYR A 59 6.34 8.71 -0.21
N SER A 60 6.37 9.02 1.08
CA SER A 60 7.20 8.32 2.07
C SER A 60 6.30 7.70 3.13
N ALA A 61 6.37 6.38 3.30
CA ALA A 61 5.66 5.65 4.33
C ALA A 61 6.64 5.20 5.41
N THR A 62 6.40 5.64 6.64
CA THR A 62 7.18 5.25 7.82
C THR A 62 6.37 4.25 8.64
N TYR A 63 7.00 3.13 9.01
CA TYR A 63 6.43 2.08 9.83
C TYR A 63 7.21 1.99 11.13
N ARG A 64 6.52 2.02 12.27
CA ARG A 64 7.12 1.89 13.59
C ARG A 64 6.44 0.77 14.36
N ASN A 65 7.23 -0.17 14.85
CA ASN A 65 6.76 -1.18 15.77
C ASN A 65 6.69 -0.59 17.19
N THR A 66 5.48 -0.33 17.68
CA THR A 66 5.23 0.21 19.03
C THR A 66 4.98 -0.89 20.05
N GLY A 67 4.98 -2.16 19.62
CA GLY A 67 4.80 -3.33 20.49
C GLY A 67 6.07 -3.73 21.21
N ALA A 68 5.92 -4.60 22.21
CA ALA A 68 7.02 -5.15 23.01
C ALA A 68 7.73 -6.34 22.32
N ALA A 69 7.15 -6.89 21.25
CA ALA A 69 7.71 -8.00 20.48
C ALA A 69 7.98 -7.59 19.04
N ALA A 70 8.85 -8.34 18.35
CA ALA A 70 9.11 -8.13 16.94
C ALA A 70 7.85 -8.43 16.09
N ALA A 71 7.54 -7.56 15.13
CA ALA A 71 6.51 -7.78 14.14
C ALA A 71 7.11 -8.53 12.95
N ALA A 72 6.60 -9.73 12.66
CA ALA A 72 7.06 -10.55 11.54
C ALA A 72 6.20 -10.33 10.29
N LYS A 73 6.77 -10.65 9.10
CA LYS A 73 6.08 -10.63 7.81
C LYS A 73 5.49 -9.25 7.48
N LEU A 74 6.13 -8.17 7.90
CA LEU A 74 5.68 -6.82 7.61
C LEU A 74 5.81 -6.54 6.10
N LEU A 75 4.70 -6.14 5.49
CA LEU A 75 4.63 -5.67 4.11
C LEU A 75 4.32 -4.17 4.14
N ALA A 76 5.18 -3.38 3.52
CA ALA A 76 4.96 -1.95 3.35
C ALA A 76 4.38 -1.68 1.96
N THR A 77 3.21 -1.07 1.87
CA THR A 77 2.58 -0.74 0.60
C THR A 77 2.35 0.76 0.50
N VAL A 78 2.75 1.34 -0.63
CA VAL A 78 2.52 2.75 -0.96
C VAL A 78 1.70 2.82 -2.24
N PRO A 79 0.54 3.48 -2.23
CA PRO A 79 -0.29 3.66 -3.43
C PRO A 79 0.36 4.65 -4.40
N VAL A 80 0.10 4.44 -5.69
CA VAL A 80 0.31 5.41 -6.77
C VAL A 80 -1.05 6.05 -7.04
N PRO A 81 -1.27 7.33 -6.69
CA PRO A 81 -2.58 7.96 -6.83
C PRO A 81 -3.04 8.06 -8.29
N PRO A 82 -4.35 8.02 -8.56
CA PRO A 82 -4.89 8.34 -9.89
C PRO A 82 -4.45 9.73 -10.36
N GLY A 83 -4.18 9.89 -11.65
CA GLY A 83 -3.69 11.15 -12.23
C GLY A 83 -2.21 11.39 -11.95
N THR A 84 -1.47 10.34 -11.55
CA THR A 84 -0.02 10.39 -11.42
C THR A 84 0.62 9.18 -12.08
N THR A 85 1.85 9.36 -12.56
CA THR A 85 2.67 8.31 -13.17
C THR A 85 3.88 8.02 -12.28
N PHE A 86 4.11 6.73 -11.95
CA PHE A 86 5.30 6.31 -11.20
C PHE A 86 6.58 6.66 -11.97
N ILE A 87 7.58 7.21 -11.28
CA ILE A 87 8.89 7.50 -11.86
C ILE A 87 9.79 6.28 -11.69
N ALA A 88 10.28 5.74 -12.79
CA ALA A 88 11.18 4.58 -12.78
C ALA A 88 12.40 4.81 -11.88
N ALA A 89 12.86 3.73 -11.22
CA ALA A 89 14.02 3.72 -10.33
C ALA A 89 13.95 4.71 -9.15
N SER A 90 12.75 5.20 -8.80
CA SER A 90 12.55 6.09 -7.64
C SER A 90 12.09 5.37 -6.37
N ALA A 91 11.93 4.06 -6.44
CA ALA A 91 11.56 3.25 -5.27
C ALA A 91 12.75 3.10 -4.31
N GLU A 92 12.53 3.42 -3.05
CA GLU A 92 13.49 3.26 -1.96
C GLU A 92 12.87 2.44 -0.80
N PRO A 93 13.48 1.31 -0.43
CA PRO A 93 14.57 0.57 -1.11
C PRO A 93 14.20 0.14 -2.55
N ALA A 94 15.22 -0.09 -3.40
CA ALA A 94 15.00 -0.42 -4.81
C ALA A 94 14.25 -1.75 -5.05
N GLN A 95 14.32 -2.70 -4.09
CA GLN A 95 13.68 -4.01 -4.18
C GLN A 95 12.18 -3.91 -3.85
N ALA A 96 11.42 -3.32 -4.75
CA ALA A 96 9.97 -3.25 -4.63
C ALA A 96 9.28 -4.14 -5.66
N GLN A 97 8.10 -4.62 -5.31
CA GLN A 97 7.13 -5.22 -6.23
C GLN A 97 6.13 -4.15 -6.63
N ALA A 98 5.58 -4.23 -7.84
CA ALA A 98 4.54 -3.32 -8.31
C ALA A 98 3.24 -4.07 -8.61
N SER A 99 2.15 -3.31 -8.66
CA SER A 99 0.81 -3.79 -8.96
C SER A 99 0.07 -2.81 -9.85
N THR A 100 -0.73 -3.33 -10.78
CA THR A 100 -1.66 -2.55 -11.62
C THR A 100 -3.10 -2.56 -11.10
N ASP A 101 -3.41 -3.44 -10.15
CA ASP A 101 -4.75 -3.62 -9.57
C ASP A 101 -4.80 -3.34 -8.05
N GLY A 102 -3.62 -3.11 -7.43
CA GLY A 102 -3.49 -2.94 -5.98
C GLY A 102 -3.56 -4.24 -5.18
N ALA A 103 -3.78 -5.39 -5.82
CA ALA A 103 -3.95 -6.68 -5.18
C ALA A 103 -2.84 -7.68 -5.54
N THR A 104 -2.55 -7.82 -6.83
CA THR A 104 -1.52 -8.73 -7.36
C THR A 104 -0.22 -7.99 -7.54
N PHE A 105 0.84 -8.44 -6.86
CA PHE A 105 2.15 -7.79 -6.90
C PHE A 105 3.19 -8.70 -7.56
N ALA A 106 4.04 -8.11 -8.40
CA ALA A 106 5.14 -8.80 -9.06
C ALA A 106 6.41 -7.93 -9.11
N PRO A 107 7.61 -8.54 -9.28
CA PRO A 107 8.85 -7.79 -9.45
C PRO A 107 8.79 -6.81 -10.62
N MET A 108 9.43 -5.65 -10.45
CA MET A 108 9.55 -4.64 -11.51
C MET A 108 10.70 -4.94 -12.47
N PRO A 109 10.58 -4.57 -13.78
CA PRO A 109 9.42 -3.96 -14.43
C PRO A 109 8.28 -4.96 -14.69
N LEU A 110 7.03 -4.52 -14.52
CA LEU A 110 5.88 -5.35 -14.85
C LEU A 110 5.80 -5.58 -16.37
N THR A 111 5.32 -6.76 -16.75
CA THR A 111 5.12 -7.12 -18.16
C THR A 111 3.76 -7.74 -18.35
N ARG A 112 3.18 -7.56 -19.54
CA ARG A 112 1.92 -8.18 -19.97
C ARG A 112 2.09 -8.88 -21.31
N MET A 113 1.26 -9.91 -21.56
CA MET A 113 1.14 -10.54 -22.87
C MET A 113 0.11 -9.77 -23.69
N VAL A 114 0.50 -9.33 -24.87
CA VAL A 114 -0.37 -8.61 -25.82
C VAL A 114 -0.57 -9.50 -27.03
N LYS A 115 -1.84 -9.72 -27.42
CA LYS A 115 -2.20 -10.43 -28.64
C LYS A 115 -2.08 -9.47 -29.84
N LEU A 116 -1.31 -9.86 -30.84
CA LEU A 116 -1.12 -9.10 -32.07
C LEU A 116 -2.23 -9.41 -33.10
N ALA A 117 -2.34 -8.58 -34.13
CA ALA A 117 -3.33 -8.73 -35.20
C ALA A 117 -3.18 -10.04 -36.02
N ASP A 118 -1.96 -10.59 -36.07
CA ASP A 118 -1.65 -11.88 -36.73
C ASP A 118 -1.98 -13.10 -35.84
N GLY A 119 -2.54 -12.88 -34.63
CA GLY A 119 -2.89 -13.94 -33.69
C GLY A 119 -1.73 -14.37 -32.75
N SER A 120 -0.50 -13.95 -33.02
CA SER A 120 0.65 -14.19 -32.12
C SER A 120 0.54 -13.40 -30.81
N THR A 121 1.37 -13.76 -29.83
CA THR A 121 1.46 -13.02 -28.55
C THR A 121 2.85 -12.49 -28.35
N ARG A 122 2.95 -11.25 -27.83
CA ARG A 122 4.20 -10.63 -27.47
C ARG A 122 4.20 -10.16 -26.02
N LYS A 123 5.32 -10.35 -25.33
CA LYS A 123 5.55 -9.82 -23.99
C LYS A 123 5.95 -8.36 -24.10
N GLU A 124 5.20 -7.47 -23.47
CA GLU A 124 5.46 -6.03 -23.47
C GLU A 124 5.58 -5.50 -22.04
N PRO A 125 6.40 -4.46 -21.80
CA PRO A 125 6.40 -3.79 -20.52
C PRO A 125 5.05 -3.09 -20.28
N VAL A 126 4.57 -3.15 -19.05
CA VAL A 126 3.40 -2.38 -18.61
C VAL A 126 3.82 -0.92 -18.46
N PRO A 127 3.05 0.04 -19.01
CA PRO A 127 3.31 1.47 -18.80
C PRO A 127 3.34 1.83 -17.31
N LEU A 128 4.25 2.74 -16.92
CA LEU A 128 4.37 3.18 -15.53
C LEU A 128 3.13 3.94 -15.03
N SER A 129 2.35 4.53 -15.94
CA SER A 129 1.04 5.14 -15.67
C SER A 129 -0.02 4.15 -15.21
N ASP A 130 0.17 2.85 -15.50
CA ASP A 130 -0.76 1.80 -15.12
C ASP A 130 -0.46 1.22 -13.73
N TYR A 131 0.67 1.61 -13.12
CA TYR A 131 1.01 1.18 -11.77
C TYR A 131 0.07 1.85 -10.76
N ARG A 132 -0.45 1.06 -9.81
CA ARG A 132 -1.40 1.51 -8.77
C ARG A 132 -0.86 1.43 -7.37
N ALA A 133 0.15 0.59 -7.15
CA ALA A 133 0.82 0.49 -5.85
C ALA A 133 2.20 -0.16 -5.99
N LEU A 134 3.10 0.21 -5.08
CA LEU A 134 4.33 -0.51 -4.85
C LEU A 134 4.30 -1.14 -3.45
N ARG A 135 4.95 -2.30 -3.31
CA ARG A 135 5.04 -3.06 -2.06
C ARG A 135 6.47 -3.52 -1.81
N TRP A 136 6.89 -3.40 -0.56
CA TRP A 136 8.19 -3.90 -0.06
C TRP A 136 7.96 -4.98 0.98
N GLU A 137 8.77 -6.02 0.92
CA GLU A 137 8.85 -7.05 1.94
C GLU A 137 9.87 -6.61 3.00
N ILE A 138 9.40 -6.01 4.09
CA ILE A 138 10.27 -5.56 5.20
C ILE A 138 10.72 -6.77 6.04
N GLY A 139 9.89 -7.82 6.08
CA GLY A 139 10.18 -9.01 6.88
C GLY A 139 9.91 -8.78 8.36
N THR A 140 10.94 -8.78 9.18
CA THR A 140 10.82 -8.61 10.64
C THR A 140 11.23 -7.22 11.06
N LEU A 141 10.35 -6.51 11.80
CA LEU A 141 10.62 -5.23 12.42
C LEU A 141 10.69 -5.41 13.95
N ALA A 142 11.87 -5.24 14.52
CA ALA A 142 12.10 -5.41 15.95
C ALA A 142 11.22 -4.46 16.80
N ALA A 143 11.01 -4.80 18.08
CA ALA A 143 10.29 -3.93 19.02
C ALA A 143 10.94 -2.54 19.08
N GLY A 144 10.15 -1.49 19.00
CA GLY A 144 10.59 -0.09 19.00
C GLY A 144 11.29 0.37 17.71
N ALA A 145 11.58 -0.52 16.76
CA ALA A 145 12.25 -0.17 15.52
C ALA A 145 11.34 0.58 14.55
N THR A 146 11.97 1.34 13.66
CA THR A 146 11.32 2.12 12.61
C THR A 146 11.98 1.81 11.26
N THR A 147 11.18 1.72 10.22
CA THR A 147 11.63 1.62 8.83
C THR A 147 10.82 2.56 7.95
N ALA A 148 11.37 2.94 6.81
CA ALA A 148 10.67 3.78 5.85
C ALA A 148 10.88 3.25 4.44
N VAL A 149 9.87 3.47 3.60
CA VAL A 149 9.91 3.22 2.16
C VAL A 149 9.40 4.44 1.43
N SER A 150 9.87 4.67 0.20
CA SER A 150 9.36 5.79 -0.58
C SER A 150 9.34 5.49 -2.08
N LEU A 151 8.54 6.26 -2.79
CA LEU A 151 8.49 6.30 -4.25
C LEU A 151 8.24 7.74 -4.72
N ARG A 152 8.54 8.01 -5.99
CA ARG A 152 8.20 9.29 -6.64
C ARG A 152 7.23 9.08 -7.78
N VAL A 153 6.35 10.06 -7.94
CA VAL A 153 5.40 10.13 -9.04
C VAL A 153 5.46 11.51 -9.69
N SER A 154 5.13 11.57 -10.97
CA SER A 154 4.85 12.82 -11.68
C SER A 154 3.35 13.03 -11.74
N ILE A 155 2.88 14.26 -11.54
CA ILE A 155 1.47 14.63 -11.75
C ILE A 155 1.23 14.70 -13.26
N ASP A 156 0.22 13.95 -13.72
CA ASP A 156 -0.11 13.89 -15.15
C ASP A 156 -0.81 15.20 -15.61
N ALA A 157 -0.64 15.51 -16.87
CA ALA A 157 -1.44 16.56 -17.48
C ALA A 157 -2.92 16.12 -17.57
N PRO A 158 -3.89 17.03 -17.37
CA PRO A 158 -5.28 16.71 -17.55
C PRO A 158 -5.54 16.23 -18.98
N VAL A 159 -6.24 15.11 -19.14
CA VAL A 159 -6.67 14.64 -20.46
C VAL A 159 -7.75 15.60 -20.96
N VAL A 160 -7.37 16.48 -21.88
CA VAL A 160 -8.33 17.33 -22.58
C VAL A 160 -9.06 16.46 -23.60
N VAL A 161 -10.23 15.92 -23.23
CA VAL A 161 -11.12 15.29 -24.20
C VAL A 161 -11.68 16.41 -25.08
N SER A 162 -11.06 16.60 -26.27
CA SER A 162 -11.62 17.49 -27.28
C SER A 162 -12.97 16.92 -27.71
N ALA A 163 -14.05 17.54 -27.26
CA ALA A 163 -15.37 17.23 -27.79
C ALA A 163 -15.36 17.57 -29.30
N ALA A 164 -15.39 16.54 -30.13
CA ALA A 164 -15.62 16.72 -31.55
C ALA A 164 -16.98 17.43 -31.72
N LYS A 165 -16.94 18.63 -32.25
CA LYS A 165 -18.15 19.41 -32.58
C LYS A 165 -18.90 18.67 -33.67
N PRO A 166 -20.23 18.47 -33.51
CA PRO A 166 -21.07 17.85 -34.52
C PRO A 166 -21.13 18.63 -35.84
#